data_b4ad28201870fc0b6f5703b9af967be3
#
_entry.id   b4ad28201870fc0b6f5703b9af967be3
#
_cell.length_a   1.000
_cell.length_b   1.000
_cell.length_c   1.000
_cell.angle_alpha   90.00
_cell.angle_beta   90.00
_cell.angle_gamma   90.00
#
_symmetry.space_group_name_H-M   'P 1'
#
loop_
_entity.id
_entity.type
_entity.pdbx_description
1 polymer ?
#
loop_
_entity_poly.entity_id
_entity_poly.type
_entity_poly.pdbx_seq_one_letter_code
_entity_poly.pdbx_strand_id
1 'polypeptide(L)'
;RDDVESRGLGDVYKRQEHIVANGREIIVEIRSVNHRYYEFTSRTPRAYGYLDEKLKGFLKSGISRGKVEASVSIYNQEGTDAEIELNKAVAKGYLDALRGAADELDLDDDITLSHIMKLPDVFTVVKKTDDEEVIWNEVKDVAQVALDRFVQMRETEGVKMYDDISGRLDYIEETVGKIEDQSPSVTESYRERLYAKIKETLGDKDIDEQRILTEVAIFADKVAIDCLLYTSPSPRD
;
A
#
# COMPACT_ATOMS: atom_id res chain seq x y z
N ARG A 1 -10.20 17.06 8.13
CA ARG A 1 -9.97 17.69 6.79
C ARG A 1 -9.42 16.61 5.92
N ASP A 2 -10.32 16.02 5.13
CA ASP A 2 -10.03 14.98 4.17
C ASP A 2 -9.40 15.62 2.94
N ASP A 3 -8.09 15.42 2.76
CA ASP A 3 -7.46 15.75 1.50
C ASP A 3 -7.54 14.54 0.58
N VAL A 4 -8.59 14.55 -0.24
CA VAL A 4 -8.71 13.69 -1.41
C VAL A 4 -8.10 14.44 -2.58
N GLU A 5 -6.85 14.17 -2.89
CA GLU A 5 -6.31 14.38 -4.24
C GLU A 5 -5.15 13.42 -4.51
N SER A 6 -5.47 12.32 -5.19
CA SER A 6 -4.47 11.58 -5.95
C SER A 6 -5.08 11.13 -7.27
N ARG A 7 -4.93 11.96 -8.28
CA ARG A 7 -5.05 11.56 -9.68
C ARG A 7 -3.69 11.07 -10.16
N GLY A 8 -3.48 9.76 -10.20
CA GLY A 8 -2.26 9.17 -10.75
C GLY A 8 -2.39 7.66 -10.77
N LEU A 9 -2.23 7.07 -11.93
CA LEU A 9 -2.21 5.63 -12.21
C LEU A 9 -1.27 4.87 -11.26
N GLY A 10 -1.84 4.29 -10.20
CA GLY A 10 -1.16 3.48 -9.21
C GLY A 10 -1.89 3.61 -7.89
N ASP A 11 -2.77 2.64 -7.59
CA ASP A 11 -3.51 2.64 -6.33
C ASP A 11 -2.53 2.56 -5.14
N VAL A 12 -2.23 3.70 -4.55
CA VAL A 12 -1.45 3.82 -3.32
C VAL A 12 -2.42 3.83 -2.15
N TYR A 13 -2.55 2.70 -1.50
CA TYR A 13 -3.34 2.59 -0.28
C TYR A 13 -2.50 3.07 0.91
N LYS A 14 -3.01 4.08 1.65
CA LYS A 14 -2.37 4.63 2.84
C LYS A 14 -3.32 4.61 4.01
N ARG A 15 -2.90 4.02 5.15
CA ARG A 15 -3.58 4.11 6.45
C ARG A 15 -2.58 4.34 7.57
N GLN A 16 -2.97 5.26 8.44
CA GLN A 16 -2.20 5.66 9.62
C GLN A 16 -3.12 5.52 10.84
N GLU A 17 -2.62 4.83 11.86
CA GLU A 17 -3.27 4.72 13.16
C GLU A 17 -2.36 5.23 14.25
N HIS A 18 -2.98 5.80 15.26
CA HIS A 18 -2.33 6.47 16.36
C HIS A 18 -3.01 6.04 17.65
N ILE A 19 -2.25 5.50 18.58
CA ILE A 19 -2.72 5.15 19.93
C ILE A 19 -1.71 5.65 20.94
N VAL A 20 -2.22 6.23 22.04
CA VAL A 20 -1.44 6.58 23.21
C VAL A 20 -1.68 5.51 24.28
N ALA A 21 -0.64 4.74 24.62
CA ALA A 21 -0.70 3.70 25.63
C ALA A 21 0.54 3.77 26.54
N ASN A 22 0.36 3.59 27.83
CA ASN A 22 1.45 3.53 28.82
C ASN A 22 2.46 4.69 28.76
N GLY A 23 1.97 5.93 28.50
CA GLY A 23 2.84 7.10 28.38
C GLY A 23 3.65 7.17 27.09
N ARG A 24 3.34 6.30 26.11
CA ARG A 24 3.92 6.30 24.76
C ARG A 24 2.87 6.59 23.72
N GLU A 25 3.26 7.36 22.72
CA GLU A 25 2.51 7.58 21.51
C GLU A 25 3.08 6.70 20.40
N ILE A 26 2.28 5.76 19.93
CA ILE A 26 2.67 4.82 18.89
C ILE A 26 1.86 5.10 17.65
N ILE A 27 2.55 5.34 16.55
CA ILE A 27 1.95 5.58 15.24
C ILE A 27 2.40 4.47 14.30
N VAL A 28 1.42 3.77 13.70
CA VAL A 28 1.67 2.77 12.67
C VAL A 28 1.00 3.23 11.38
N GLU A 29 1.78 3.31 10.33
CA GLU A 29 1.29 3.63 8.99
C GLU A 29 1.57 2.46 8.05
N ILE A 30 0.52 2.02 7.31
CA ILE A 30 0.62 0.97 6.31
C ILE A 30 0.29 1.58 4.95
N ARG A 31 1.21 1.41 4.00
CA ARG A 31 1.04 1.76 2.59
C ARG A 31 1.20 0.53 1.73
N SER A 32 0.42 0.42 0.66
CA SER A 32 0.62 -0.62 -0.33
C SER A 32 0.40 -0.09 -1.73
N VAL A 33 1.23 -0.58 -2.65
CA VAL A 33 1.08 -0.38 -4.09
C VAL A 33 0.79 -1.73 -4.72
N ASN A 34 -0.07 -1.76 -5.74
CA ASN A 34 -0.39 -2.98 -6.45
C ASN A 34 0.88 -3.59 -7.05
N HIS A 35 1.19 -4.83 -6.67
CA HIS A 35 2.34 -5.59 -7.15
C HIS A 35 1.99 -7.06 -7.23
N ARG A 36 2.61 -7.78 -8.19
CA ARG A 36 2.32 -9.20 -8.43
C ARG A 36 2.69 -10.09 -7.24
N TYR A 37 3.79 -9.78 -6.57
CA TYR A 37 4.32 -10.51 -5.43
C TYR A 37 4.19 -9.69 -4.15
N TYR A 38 4.26 -10.38 -3.00
CA TYR A 38 4.37 -9.71 -1.71
C TYR A 38 5.81 -9.23 -1.50
N GLU A 39 6.00 -7.92 -1.50
CA GLU A 39 7.24 -7.28 -1.11
C GLU A 39 6.98 -6.46 0.15
N PHE A 40 7.89 -6.51 1.11
CA PHE A 40 7.76 -5.80 2.36
C PHE A 40 8.98 -4.92 2.62
N THR A 41 8.73 -3.69 3.02
CA THR A 41 9.74 -2.74 3.50
C THR A 41 9.20 -2.09 4.77
N SER A 42 10.03 -1.95 5.79
CA SER A 42 9.68 -1.28 7.03
C SER A 42 10.57 -0.09 7.29
N ARG A 43 10.02 0.87 8.03
CA ARG A 43 10.74 2.00 8.61
C ARG A 43 10.44 2.04 10.09
N THR A 44 11.39 1.58 10.89
CA THR A 44 11.30 1.56 12.35
C THR A 44 12.40 2.43 12.96
N PRO A 45 12.21 2.99 14.17
CA PRO A 45 13.27 3.69 14.87
C PRO A 45 14.43 2.73 15.17
N ARG A 46 15.66 3.20 15.05
CA ARG A 46 16.87 2.38 15.21
C ARG A 46 16.93 1.59 16.52
N ALA A 47 16.34 2.12 17.58
CA ALA A 47 16.28 1.46 18.89
C ALA A 47 15.40 0.18 18.87
N TYR A 48 14.50 0.04 17.92
CA TYR A 48 13.49 -1.02 17.83
C TYR A 48 13.59 -1.82 16.53
N GLY A 49 14.79 -2.06 16.03
CA GLY A 49 15.04 -2.75 14.75
C GLY A 49 14.45 -4.17 14.67
N TYR A 50 14.27 -4.84 15.82
CA TYR A 50 13.63 -6.16 15.91
C TYR A 50 12.14 -6.15 15.48
N LEU A 51 11.49 -4.98 15.46
CA LEU A 51 10.10 -4.84 14.99
C LEU A 51 9.94 -5.14 13.51
N ASP A 52 10.99 -5.00 12.70
CA ASP A 52 10.93 -5.21 11.26
C ASP A 52 10.48 -6.63 10.89
N GLU A 53 11.08 -7.65 11.50
CA GLU A 53 10.73 -9.04 11.24
C GLU A 53 9.36 -9.41 11.83
N LYS A 54 9.05 -8.92 13.03
CA LYS A 54 7.77 -9.15 13.68
C LYS A 54 6.62 -8.54 12.87
N LEU A 55 6.77 -7.30 12.38
CA LEU A 55 5.80 -6.63 11.51
C LEU A 55 5.64 -7.33 10.17
N LYS A 56 6.75 -7.75 9.54
CA LYS A 56 6.71 -8.50 8.28
C LYS A 56 5.87 -9.77 8.39
N GLY A 57 6.11 -10.57 9.44
CA GLY A 57 5.34 -11.77 9.70
C GLY A 57 3.86 -11.48 9.97
N PHE A 58 3.61 -10.47 10.79
CA PHE A 58 2.25 -10.05 11.16
C PHE A 58 1.44 -9.55 9.95
N LEU A 59 1.97 -8.62 9.16
CA LEU A 59 1.25 -8.04 8.03
C LEU A 59 1.07 -9.02 6.87
N LYS A 60 1.99 -9.99 6.71
CA LYS A 60 1.86 -11.06 5.71
C LYS A 60 0.63 -11.96 5.96
N SER A 61 0.16 -12.09 7.21
CA SER A 61 -1.04 -12.87 7.51
C SER A 61 -2.32 -12.24 6.96
N GLY A 62 -2.38 -10.91 6.85
CA GLY A 62 -3.55 -10.17 6.35
C GLY A 62 -3.42 -9.68 4.90
N ILE A 63 -2.20 -9.60 4.36
CA ILE A 63 -1.96 -9.08 3.00
C ILE A 63 -1.25 -10.14 2.17
N SER A 64 -1.94 -10.70 1.19
CA SER A 64 -1.42 -11.79 0.36
C SER A 64 -0.50 -11.34 -0.78
N ARG A 65 -0.69 -10.12 -1.32
CA ARG A 65 0.07 -9.55 -2.46
C ARG A 65 0.16 -8.04 -2.38
N GLY A 66 1.16 -7.49 -3.05
CA GLY A 66 1.40 -6.05 -3.13
C GLY A 66 2.78 -5.68 -2.57
N LYS A 67 3.27 -4.50 -2.93
CA LYS A 67 4.44 -3.91 -2.29
C LYS A 67 3.97 -3.13 -1.07
N VAL A 68 4.24 -3.66 0.12
CA VAL A 68 3.80 -3.13 1.41
C VAL A 68 4.95 -2.38 2.07
N GLU A 69 4.71 -1.15 2.46
CA GLU A 69 5.60 -0.35 3.29
C GLU A 69 4.90 -0.07 4.63
N ALA A 70 5.54 -0.45 5.73
CA ALA A 70 5.07 -0.16 7.08
C ALA A 70 6.03 0.82 7.75
N SER A 71 5.50 1.89 8.34
CA SER A 71 6.31 2.77 9.17
C SER A 71 5.79 2.81 10.59
N VAL A 72 6.70 2.73 11.55
CA VAL A 72 6.40 2.81 12.99
C VAL A 72 7.16 3.98 13.58
N SER A 73 6.44 4.83 14.32
CA SER A 73 7.02 5.89 15.13
C SER A 73 6.58 5.72 16.56
N ILE A 74 7.52 5.82 17.50
CA ILE A 74 7.27 5.68 18.93
C ILE A 74 7.83 6.92 19.64
N TYR A 75 6.96 7.65 20.30
CA TYR A 75 7.28 8.85 21.06
C TYR A 75 6.95 8.63 22.53
N ASN A 76 7.90 8.80 23.43
CA ASN A 76 7.66 8.78 24.86
C ASN A 76 7.11 10.15 25.28
N GLN A 77 5.88 10.19 25.83
CA GLN A 77 5.22 11.42 26.27
C GLN A 77 5.64 11.82 27.70
N GLU A 78 5.95 10.84 28.55
CA GLU A 78 6.42 11.12 29.91
C GLU A 78 7.94 11.10 29.94
N GLY A 79 8.48 12.08 30.69
CA GLY A 79 9.89 12.38 30.75
C GLY A 79 10.75 11.12 30.93
N THR A 80 11.84 11.13 30.21
CA THR A 80 12.81 10.08 30.13
C THR A 80 12.87 9.23 31.40
N ASP A 81 12.56 7.94 31.33
CA ASP A 81 12.96 6.91 32.30
C ASP A 81 14.49 6.80 32.29
N ALA A 82 15.15 7.92 32.63
CA ALA A 82 16.58 7.99 32.78
C ALA A 82 16.90 7.66 34.23
N GLU A 83 17.43 6.50 34.43
CA GLU A 83 17.99 6.13 35.73
C GLU A 83 19.40 6.70 35.83
N ILE A 84 19.65 7.46 36.91
CA ILE A 84 20.98 8.00 37.15
C ILE A 84 21.72 7.01 38.07
N GLU A 85 22.71 6.34 37.51
CA GLU A 85 23.55 5.40 38.22
C GLU A 85 24.82 6.08 38.71
N LEU A 86 25.16 5.82 39.96
CA LEU A 86 26.43 6.23 40.53
C LEU A 86 27.50 5.16 40.29
N ASN A 87 28.54 5.51 39.54
CA ASN A 87 29.73 4.68 39.41
C ASN A 87 30.59 4.77 40.68
N LYS A 88 30.28 3.90 41.63
CA LYS A 88 30.94 3.89 42.94
C LYS A 88 32.45 3.68 42.88
N ALA A 89 32.93 2.91 41.88
CA ALA A 89 34.36 2.63 41.75
C ALA A 89 35.14 3.90 41.34
N VAL A 90 34.59 4.63 40.32
CA VAL A 90 35.17 5.89 39.82
C VAL A 90 35.08 6.96 40.91
N ALA A 91 33.94 7.10 41.57
CA ALA A 91 33.73 8.06 42.64
C ALA A 91 34.74 7.83 43.80
N LYS A 92 34.94 6.57 44.20
CA LYS A 92 35.91 6.23 45.23
C LYS A 92 37.35 6.53 44.80
N GLY A 93 37.73 6.21 43.54
CA GLY A 93 39.05 6.52 43.04
C GLY A 93 39.35 8.02 43.07
N TYR A 94 38.37 8.87 42.69
CA TYR A 94 38.54 10.32 42.81
C TYR A 94 38.66 10.79 44.24
N LEU A 95 37.85 10.24 45.17
CA LEU A 95 37.93 10.59 46.60
C LEU A 95 39.28 10.23 47.20
N ASP A 96 39.78 9.04 46.92
CA ASP A 96 41.08 8.58 47.45
C ASP A 96 42.23 9.45 46.89
N ALA A 97 42.19 9.80 45.61
CA ALA A 97 43.18 10.68 44.97
C ALA A 97 43.15 12.12 45.51
N LEU A 98 41.95 12.68 45.72
CA LEU A 98 41.80 14.04 46.27
C LEU A 98 42.24 14.14 47.71
N ARG A 99 41.92 13.13 48.54
CA ARG A 99 42.40 13.07 49.93
C ARG A 99 43.90 12.87 50.01
N GLY A 100 44.47 12.01 49.19
CA GLY A 100 45.90 11.85 49.10
C GLY A 100 46.64 13.16 48.73
N ALA A 101 46.05 13.91 47.77
CA ALA A 101 46.58 15.22 47.39
C ALA A 101 46.40 16.27 48.49
N ALA A 102 45.30 16.26 49.26
CA ALA A 102 45.08 17.16 50.38
C ALA A 102 46.16 16.92 51.50
N ASP A 103 46.40 15.65 51.79
CA ASP A 103 47.44 15.25 52.79
C ASP A 103 48.86 15.65 52.34
N GLU A 104 49.17 15.45 51.01
CA GLU A 104 50.50 15.75 50.47
C GLU A 104 50.79 17.27 50.36
N LEU A 105 49.72 18.06 50.10
CA LEU A 105 49.82 19.51 49.89
C LEU A 105 49.47 20.33 51.16
N ASP A 106 49.22 19.68 52.32
CA ASP A 106 48.79 20.31 53.57
C ASP A 106 47.56 21.21 53.39
N LEU A 107 46.54 20.66 52.69
CA LEU A 107 45.24 21.33 52.41
C LEU A 107 44.13 20.69 53.27
N ASP A 108 43.13 21.49 53.61
CA ASP A 108 41.94 21.00 54.30
C ASP A 108 41.07 20.14 53.37
N ASP A 109 40.49 19.02 53.85
CA ASP A 109 39.51 18.22 53.12
C ASP A 109 38.14 18.94 53.11
N ASP A 110 37.85 19.67 52.04
CA ASP A 110 36.59 20.38 51.81
C ASP A 110 35.65 19.66 50.81
N ILE A 111 35.91 18.36 50.57
CA ILE A 111 35.16 17.60 49.55
C ILE A 111 33.71 17.45 49.99
N THR A 112 32.81 17.98 49.13
CA THR A 112 31.37 17.91 49.31
C THR A 112 30.73 17.11 48.17
N LEU A 113 29.47 16.69 48.35
CA LEU A 113 28.71 15.99 47.32
C LEU A 113 28.63 16.83 46.02
N SER A 114 28.59 18.15 46.15
CA SER A 114 28.57 19.07 45.00
C SER A 114 29.87 19.02 44.18
N HIS A 115 31.00 18.70 44.77
CA HIS A 115 32.26 18.48 44.05
C HIS A 115 32.23 17.15 43.32
N ILE A 116 31.73 16.08 43.94
CA ILE A 116 31.62 14.75 43.36
C ILE A 116 30.69 14.76 42.13
N MET A 117 29.59 15.53 42.18
CA MET A 117 28.63 15.67 41.07
C MET A 117 29.27 16.27 39.80
N LYS A 118 30.34 16.99 39.90
CA LYS A 118 31.04 17.65 38.78
C LYS A 118 32.16 16.79 38.18
N LEU A 119 32.51 15.68 38.82
CA LEU A 119 33.58 14.81 38.36
C LEU A 119 33.08 13.97 37.17
N PRO A 120 33.90 13.81 36.13
CA PRO A 120 33.53 13.04 34.95
C PRO A 120 33.31 11.56 35.30
N ASP A 121 32.38 10.94 34.58
CA ASP A 121 32.07 9.50 34.65
C ASP A 121 31.63 8.96 36.03
N VAL A 122 31.37 9.84 37.00
CA VAL A 122 30.85 9.46 38.31
C VAL A 122 29.35 9.19 38.27
N PHE A 123 28.59 9.94 37.46
CA PHE A 123 27.18 9.72 37.23
C PHE A 123 26.95 9.39 35.78
N THR A 124 26.26 8.29 35.54
CA THR A 124 25.87 7.84 34.18
C THR A 124 24.36 7.86 34.07
N VAL A 125 23.85 8.50 33.05
CA VAL A 125 22.42 8.47 32.72
C VAL A 125 22.16 7.21 31.87
N VAL A 126 21.57 6.20 32.51
CA VAL A 126 21.18 4.96 31.84
C VAL A 126 19.71 5.07 31.41
N LYS A 127 19.45 4.95 30.14
CA LYS A 127 18.08 4.79 29.69
C LYS A 127 17.61 3.38 29.97
N LYS A 128 16.52 3.24 30.70
CA LYS A 128 15.90 1.94 30.95
C LYS A 128 15.57 1.30 29.60
N THR A 129 16.10 0.12 29.38
CA THR A 129 15.78 -0.67 28.19
C THR A 129 14.36 -1.18 28.33
N ASP A 130 13.49 -0.76 27.42
CA ASP A 130 12.13 -1.29 27.34
C ASP A 130 12.16 -2.80 27.06
N ASP A 131 11.23 -3.54 27.65
CA ASP A 131 11.04 -4.95 27.31
C ASP A 131 10.52 -5.06 25.88
N GLU A 132 11.25 -5.78 25.03
CA GLU A 132 10.92 -5.96 23.62
C GLU A 132 9.52 -6.56 23.40
N GLU A 133 9.08 -7.46 24.29
CA GLU A 133 7.77 -8.09 24.18
C GLU A 133 6.64 -7.11 24.56
N VAL A 134 6.87 -6.23 25.52
CA VAL A 134 5.90 -5.18 25.89
C VAL A 134 5.72 -4.22 24.72
N ILE A 135 6.81 -3.71 24.17
CA ILE A 135 6.79 -2.81 23.00
C ILE A 135 6.14 -3.50 21.79
N TRP A 136 6.47 -4.76 21.54
CA TRP A 136 5.86 -5.50 20.44
C TRP A 136 4.35 -5.63 20.61
N ASN A 137 3.86 -5.95 21.79
CA ASN A 137 2.42 -6.08 22.01
C ASN A 137 1.70 -4.74 21.80
N GLU A 138 2.26 -3.64 22.30
CA GLU A 138 1.71 -2.30 22.09
C GLU A 138 1.68 -1.94 20.58
N VAL A 139 2.77 -2.17 19.85
CA VAL A 139 2.86 -1.92 18.40
C VAL A 139 1.92 -2.84 17.63
N LYS A 140 1.79 -4.10 18.03
CA LYS A 140 0.90 -5.08 17.40
C LYS A 140 -0.57 -4.67 17.50
N ASP A 141 -1.00 -4.16 18.65
CA ASP A 141 -2.39 -3.71 18.85
C ASP A 141 -2.71 -2.54 17.90
N VAL A 142 -1.81 -1.58 17.76
CA VAL A 142 -1.96 -0.47 16.82
C VAL A 142 -1.93 -0.96 15.36
N ALA A 143 -0.98 -1.86 15.06
CA ALA A 143 -0.84 -2.45 13.73
C ALA A 143 -2.06 -3.29 13.33
N GLN A 144 -2.73 -3.96 14.28
CA GLN A 144 -3.96 -4.70 14.01
C GLN A 144 -5.08 -3.77 13.56
N VAL A 145 -5.30 -2.66 14.25
CA VAL A 145 -6.32 -1.68 13.88
C VAL A 145 -6.02 -1.06 12.51
N ALA A 146 -4.74 -0.75 12.25
CA ALA A 146 -4.30 -0.22 10.96
C ALA A 146 -4.52 -1.25 9.82
N LEU A 147 -4.23 -2.53 10.07
CA LEU A 147 -4.43 -3.62 9.12
C LEU A 147 -5.90 -3.85 8.81
N ASP A 148 -6.76 -3.91 9.84
CA ASP A 148 -8.19 -4.13 9.67
C ASP A 148 -8.83 -3.02 8.82
N ARG A 149 -8.50 -1.77 9.10
CA ARG A 149 -8.96 -0.63 8.30
C ARG A 149 -8.39 -0.63 6.89
N PHE A 150 -7.15 -1.07 6.73
CA PHE A 150 -6.53 -1.21 5.41
C PHE A 150 -7.24 -2.28 4.57
N VAL A 151 -7.54 -3.44 5.14
CA VAL A 151 -8.27 -4.51 4.47
C VAL A 151 -9.68 -4.07 4.11
N GLN A 152 -10.42 -3.47 5.06
CA GLN A 152 -11.78 -2.95 4.82
C GLN A 152 -11.83 -1.92 3.68
N MET A 153 -10.84 -1.03 3.61
CA MET A 153 -10.74 -0.06 2.51
C MET A 153 -10.58 -0.77 1.16
N ARG A 154 -9.68 -1.76 1.08
CA ARG A 154 -9.46 -2.53 -0.15
C ARG A 154 -10.69 -3.33 -0.58
N GLU A 155 -11.41 -3.90 0.37
CA GLU A 155 -12.67 -4.60 0.10
C GLU A 155 -13.72 -3.64 -0.45
N THR A 156 -13.90 -2.47 0.18
CA THR A 156 -14.85 -1.46 -0.27
C THR A 156 -14.53 -0.98 -1.69
N GLU A 157 -13.26 -0.75 -1.99
CA GLU A 157 -12.83 -0.34 -3.33
C GLU A 157 -12.96 -1.47 -4.34
N GLY A 158 -12.63 -2.70 -3.93
CA GLY A 158 -12.81 -3.89 -4.75
C GLY A 158 -14.27 -4.09 -5.18
N VAL A 159 -15.23 -3.88 -4.29
CA VAL A 159 -16.67 -3.94 -4.62
C VAL A 159 -17.03 -2.85 -5.64
N LYS A 160 -16.60 -1.61 -5.43
CA LYS A 160 -16.87 -0.52 -6.39
C LYS A 160 -16.29 -0.79 -7.78
N MET A 161 -15.08 -1.33 -7.85
CA MET A 161 -14.44 -1.70 -9.13
C MET A 161 -15.17 -2.86 -9.78
N TYR A 162 -15.62 -3.85 -9.00
CA TYR A 162 -16.42 -4.96 -9.50
C TYR A 162 -17.73 -4.46 -10.13
N ASP A 163 -18.46 -3.60 -9.43
CA ASP A 163 -19.74 -3.04 -9.90
C ASP A 163 -19.56 -2.21 -11.18
N ASP A 164 -18.50 -1.37 -11.25
CA ASP A 164 -18.21 -0.58 -12.45
C ASP A 164 -17.86 -1.48 -13.66
N ILE A 165 -17.00 -2.49 -13.45
CA ILE A 165 -16.61 -3.40 -14.53
C ILE A 165 -17.80 -4.25 -14.98
N SER A 166 -18.58 -4.80 -14.05
CA SER A 166 -19.78 -5.59 -14.36
C SER A 166 -20.79 -4.77 -15.14
N GLY A 167 -21.09 -3.53 -14.69
CA GLY A 167 -22.01 -2.66 -15.42
C GLY A 167 -21.52 -2.29 -16.84
N ARG A 168 -20.21 -2.16 -17.05
CA ARG A 168 -19.64 -1.94 -18.37
C ARG A 168 -19.75 -3.19 -19.26
N LEU A 169 -19.57 -4.38 -18.68
CA LEU A 169 -19.76 -5.64 -19.42
C LEU A 169 -21.20 -5.83 -19.83
N ASP A 170 -22.16 -5.59 -18.93
CA ASP A 170 -23.61 -5.64 -19.24
C ASP A 170 -23.97 -4.68 -20.37
N TYR A 171 -23.42 -3.45 -20.35
CA TYR A 171 -23.64 -2.47 -21.42
C TYR A 171 -23.06 -2.94 -22.77
N ILE A 172 -21.89 -3.57 -22.76
CA ILE A 172 -21.27 -4.13 -23.96
C ILE A 172 -22.16 -5.26 -24.52
N GLU A 173 -22.59 -6.18 -23.66
CA GLU A 173 -23.45 -7.31 -24.02
C GLU A 173 -24.78 -6.83 -24.64
N GLU A 174 -25.46 -5.86 -24.01
CA GLU A 174 -26.67 -5.24 -24.54
C GLU A 174 -26.42 -4.58 -25.91
N THR A 175 -25.28 -3.91 -26.07
CA THR A 175 -24.93 -3.23 -27.31
C THR A 175 -24.68 -4.24 -28.46
N VAL A 176 -23.99 -5.33 -28.15
CA VAL A 176 -23.75 -6.43 -29.08
C VAL A 176 -25.08 -7.03 -29.53
N GLY A 177 -25.99 -7.34 -28.58
CA GLY A 177 -27.32 -7.84 -28.94
C GLY A 177 -28.10 -6.91 -29.87
N LYS A 178 -28.05 -5.60 -29.65
CA LYS A 178 -28.68 -4.62 -30.56
C LYS A 178 -28.08 -4.63 -31.95
N ILE A 179 -26.77 -4.85 -32.07
CA ILE A 179 -26.11 -4.93 -33.39
C ILE A 179 -26.46 -6.25 -34.08
N GLU A 180 -26.50 -7.35 -33.36
CA GLU A 180 -26.95 -8.65 -33.88
C GLU A 180 -28.38 -8.57 -34.44
N ASP A 181 -29.31 -7.97 -33.69
CA ASP A 181 -30.68 -7.76 -34.10
C ASP A 181 -30.80 -6.90 -35.38
N GLN A 182 -29.90 -5.94 -35.58
CA GLN A 182 -29.89 -5.07 -36.74
C GLN A 182 -29.19 -5.70 -37.96
N SER A 183 -28.33 -6.67 -37.76
CA SER A 183 -27.53 -7.27 -38.83
C SER A 183 -28.33 -7.77 -40.05
N PRO A 184 -29.48 -8.47 -39.86
CA PRO A 184 -30.31 -8.91 -41.00
C PRO A 184 -30.84 -7.73 -41.81
N SER A 185 -31.31 -6.65 -41.17
CA SER A 185 -31.87 -5.48 -41.82
C SER A 185 -30.81 -4.69 -42.62
N VAL A 186 -29.59 -4.62 -42.09
CA VAL A 186 -28.44 -4.00 -42.75
C VAL A 186 -28.05 -4.78 -44.01
N THR A 187 -28.02 -6.10 -43.91
CA THR A 187 -27.73 -7.00 -45.05
C THR A 187 -28.76 -6.86 -46.14
N GLU A 188 -30.07 -6.82 -45.83
CA GLU A 188 -31.12 -6.63 -46.81
C GLU A 188 -31.06 -5.23 -47.43
N SER A 189 -30.84 -4.18 -46.67
CA SER A 189 -30.65 -2.82 -47.19
C SER A 189 -29.44 -2.72 -48.13
N TYR A 190 -28.37 -3.49 -47.86
CA TYR A 190 -27.22 -3.56 -48.77
C TYR A 190 -27.58 -4.25 -50.08
N ARG A 191 -28.31 -5.37 -50.01
CA ARG A 191 -28.80 -6.10 -51.17
C ARG A 191 -29.65 -5.21 -52.09
N GLU A 192 -30.63 -4.49 -51.54
CA GLU A 192 -31.48 -3.59 -52.28
C GLU A 192 -30.68 -2.47 -52.96
N ARG A 193 -29.75 -1.83 -52.23
CA ARG A 193 -28.89 -0.78 -52.81
C ARG A 193 -28.00 -1.31 -53.93
N LEU A 194 -27.41 -2.50 -53.75
CA LEU A 194 -26.56 -3.13 -54.73
C LEU A 194 -27.36 -3.44 -56.00
N TYR A 195 -28.56 -4.01 -55.86
CA TYR A 195 -29.45 -4.33 -56.96
C TYR A 195 -29.84 -3.06 -57.75
N ALA A 196 -30.25 -2.01 -57.02
CA ALA A 196 -30.63 -0.73 -57.68
C ALA A 196 -29.43 -0.13 -58.44
N LYS A 197 -28.24 -0.16 -57.90
CA LYS A 197 -27.02 0.39 -58.53
C LYS A 197 -26.60 -0.41 -59.76
N ILE A 198 -26.74 -1.74 -59.74
CA ILE A 198 -26.43 -2.60 -60.85
C ILE A 198 -27.47 -2.37 -61.99
N LYS A 199 -28.76 -2.25 -61.68
CA LYS A 199 -29.83 -1.96 -62.58
C LYS A 199 -29.62 -0.61 -63.29
N GLU A 200 -29.25 0.43 -62.58
CA GLU A 200 -28.91 1.75 -63.07
C GLU A 200 -27.75 1.69 -64.10
N THR A 201 -26.73 0.86 -63.80
CA THR A 201 -25.50 0.78 -64.58
C THR A 201 -25.67 -0.09 -65.85
N LEU A 202 -26.43 -1.20 -65.76
CA LEU A 202 -26.57 -2.19 -66.83
C LEU A 202 -27.79 -1.91 -67.77
N GLY A 203 -28.74 -1.05 -67.32
CA GLY A 203 -29.99 -0.80 -68.12
C GLY A 203 -30.81 -2.08 -68.22
N ASP A 204 -31.25 -2.38 -69.47
CA ASP A 204 -32.09 -3.54 -69.78
C ASP A 204 -31.34 -4.87 -69.97
N LYS A 205 -30.06 -4.95 -69.56
CA LYS A 205 -29.31 -6.21 -69.62
C LYS A 205 -29.65 -7.09 -68.40
N ASP A 206 -29.68 -8.42 -68.67
CA ASP A 206 -29.92 -9.41 -67.59
C ASP A 206 -28.93 -9.25 -66.42
N ILE A 207 -29.50 -9.19 -65.24
CA ILE A 207 -28.76 -9.11 -64.01
C ILE A 207 -28.47 -10.54 -63.51
N ASP A 208 -27.21 -10.86 -63.29
CA ASP A 208 -26.79 -12.13 -62.73
C ASP A 208 -27.08 -12.14 -61.19
N GLU A 209 -28.24 -12.72 -60.83
CA GLU A 209 -28.69 -12.81 -59.42
C GLU A 209 -27.71 -13.61 -58.52
N GLN A 210 -27.02 -14.66 -59.05
CA GLN A 210 -26.10 -15.46 -58.35
C GLN A 210 -24.89 -14.62 -57.90
N ARG A 211 -24.47 -13.69 -58.72
CA ARG A 211 -23.35 -12.80 -58.43
C ARG A 211 -23.71 -11.78 -57.33
N ILE A 212 -24.93 -11.27 -57.36
CA ILE A 212 -25.46 -10.39 -56.31
C ILE A 212 -25.53 -11.13 -54.97
N LEU A 213 -26.05 -12.34 -54.95
CA LEU A 213 -26.13 -13.17 -53.75
C LEU A 213 -24.75 -13.47 -53.17
N THR A 214 -23.75 -13.70 -54.02
CA THR A 214 -22.35 -13.91 -53.56
C THR A 214 -21.78 -12.66 -52.88
N GLU A 215 -21.97 -11.47 -53.47
CA GLU A 215 -21.50 -10.22 -52.88
C GLU A 215 -22.23 -9.86 -51.57
N VAL A 216 -23.52 -10.15 -51.49
CA VAL A 216 -24.32 -9.97 -50.27
C VAL A 216 -23.85 -10.93 -49.16
N ALA A 217 -23.53 -12.18 -49.52
CA ALA A 217 -22.98 -13.15 -48.56
C ALA A 217 -21.61 -12.72 -48.02
N ILE A 218 -20.73 -12.22 -48.88
CA ILE A 218 -19.42 -11.66 -48.48
C ILE A 218 -19.59 -10.43 -47.57
N PHE A 219 -20.59 -9.59 -47.87
CA PHE A 219 -20.89 -8.44 -47.03
C PHE A 219 -21.45 -8.86 -45.66
N ALA A 220 -22.38 -9.82 -45.62
CA ALA A 220 -22.94 -10.36 -44.40
C ALA A 220 -21.85 -10.94 -43.46
N ASP A 221 -20.91 -11.69 -44.07
CA ASP A 221 -19.75 -12.25 -43.33
C ASP A 221 -18.84 -11.16 -42.74
N LYS A 222 -18.63 -10.06 -43.48
CA LYS A 222 -17.85 -8.91 -43.00
C LYS A 222 -18.53 -8.10 -41.89
N VAL A 223 -19.84 -8.13 -41.80
CA VAL A 223 -20.64 -7.40 -40.81
C VAL A 223 -20.99 -8.28 -39.62
N ALA A 224 -20.77 -9.60 -39.70
CA ALA A 224 -20.97 -10.53 -38.61
C ALA A 224 -19.99 -10.24 -37.48
N ILE A 225 -20.53 -9.95 -36.28
CA ILE A 225 -19.75 -9.58 -35.10
C ILE A 225 -19.25 -10.81 -34.38
N ASP A 226 -19.88 -11.96 -34.55
CA ASP A 226 -19.51 -13.24 -33.92
C ASP A 226 -18.02 -13.55 -34.08
N CYS A 227 -17.46 -13.25 -35.27
CA CYS A 227 -16.04 -13.44 -35.54
C CYS A 227 -15.15 -12.53 -34.69
N LEU A 228 -15.56 -11.31 -34.38
CA LEU A 228 -14.78 -10.35 -33.58
C LEU A 228 -14.78 -10.69 -32.10
N LEU A 229 -15.87 -11.26 -31.58
CA LEU A 229 -16.01 -11.65 -30.18
C LEU A 229 -15.17 -12.89 -29.85
N TYR A 230 -15.08 -13.85 -30.79
CA TYR A 230 -14.31 -15.08 -30.58
C TYR A 230 -12.83 -14.98 -30.95
N THR A 231 -12.44 -14.01 -31.79
CA THR A 231 -11.05 -13.87 -32.26
C THR A 231 -10.26 -12.74 -31.57
N SER A 232 -10.90 -11.97 -30.70
CA SER A 232 -10.18 -10.94 -29.94
C SER A 232 -9.18 -11.62 -28.98
N PRO A 233 -7.86 -11.45 -29.17
CA PRO A 233 -6.88 -12.06 -28.29
C PRO A 233 -7.06 -11.50 -26.88
N SER A 234 -7.10 -12.39 -25.89
CA SER A 234 -7.08 -12.00 -24.49
C SER A 234 -5.82 -11.17 -24.20
N PRO A 235 -5.90 -10.06 -23.46
CA PRO A 235 -4.72 -9.28 -23.09
C PRO A 235 -3.68 -10.04 -22.26
N ARG A 236 -3.85 -11.35 -22.07
CA ARG A 236 -3.00 -12.23 -21.25
C ARG A 236 -2.21 -13.26 -22.06
N ASP A 237 -2.32 -13.28 -23.38
CA ASP A 237 -1.53 -14.16 -24.25
C ASP A 237 -0.25 -13.48 -24.74
#